data_5703065eaaea15c3cea8326fa15f0881
#
_entry.id   5703065eaaea15c3cea8326fa15f0881
#
_cell.length_a   1.000
_cell.length_b   1.000
_cell.length_c   1.000
_cell.angle_alpha   90.00
_cell.angle_beta   90.00
_cell.angle_gamma   90.00
#
_symmetry.space_group_name_H-M   'P 1'
#
loop_
_entity.id
_entity.type
_entity.pdbx_description
1 polymer ?
#
loop_
_entity_poly.entity_id
_entity_poly.type
_entity_poly.pdbx_seq_one_letter_code
_entity_poly.pdbx_strand_id
1 'polypeptide(L)'
;WKPNSSTHQILFKTDWTAETKKGFTDPDLRSKTRYVGDRTNQTLRYRGQLNASLRMGFLLQKDAGEKDLSDFSSGFVEFKSKGILEKIILGDFINQWGQGLVQSGGFSLGKSFESIKATQKFNLGGLAYSSSMEYGYYRGINTTLKLSEFLRIQTFASYRNLDATTGIDSTGSNYLRTRVEDGFHRTASEISHKEALQEKTAGANLVYSPLSVPLVIQLNGVFTEWSLAKPIGIGYKQPEWSGNKLQNYSI
;
A
#
# COMPACT_ATOMS: atom_id res chain seq x y z
N TRP A 1 18.03 21.79 -25.72
CA TRP A 1 17.17 22.40 -24.66
C TRP A 1 15.72 22.00 -24.94
N LYS A 2 15.20 20.94 -24.25
CA LYS A 2 13.76 20.67 -24.30
C LYS A 2 13.11 21.56 -23.23
N PRO A 3 12.07 22.32 -23.57
CA PRO A 3 11.36 23.09 -22.58
C PRO A 3 10.85 22.14 -21.49
N ASN A 4 10.91 22.56 -20.24
CA ASN A 4 10.29 21.86 -19.08
C ASN A 4 8.78 21.78 -19.33
N SER A 5 8.33 20.76 -20.04
CA SER A 5 6.89 20.54 -20.23
C SER A 5 6.35 19.96 -18.93
N SER A 6 5.60 20.72 -18.19
CA SER A 6 4.75 20.20 -17.11
C SER A 6 3.56 19.48 -17.72
N THR A 7 3.19 18.35 -17.13
CA THR A 7 1.99 17.59 -17.52
C THR A 7 1.10 17.41 -16.30
N HIS A 8 -0.17 17.74 -16.45
CA HIS A 8 -1.15 17.62 -15.37
C HIS A 8 -2.36 16.84 -15.85
N GLN A 9 -2.82 15.90 -15.04
CA GLN A 9 -4.02 15.12 -15.29
C GLN A 9 -4.91 15.17 -14.08
N ILE A 10 -6.16 15.57 -14.28
CA ILE A 10 -7.22 15.49 -13.29
C ILE A 10 -8.26 14.51 -13.81
N LEU A 11 -8.66 13.56 -12.98
CA LEU A 11 -9.75 12.63 -13.23
C LEU A 11 -10.78 12.79 -12.13
N PHE A 12 -12.01 13.13 -12.52
CA PHE A 12 -13.17 12.98 -11.66
C PHE A 12 -14.05 11.88 -12.25
N LYS A 13 -14.38 10.88 -11.45
CA LYS A 13 -15.27 9.80 -11.82
C LYS A 13 -16.39 9.72 -10.78
N THR A 14 -17.61 9.59 -11.26
CA THR A 14 -18.76 9.23 -10.43
C THR A 14 -19.54 8.13 -11.13
N ASP A 15 -19.94 7.12 -10.41
CA ASP A 15 -20.80 6.04 -10.90
C ASP A 15 -21.74 5.56 -9.79
N TRP A 16 -22.81 4.88 -10.19
CA TRP A 16 -23.78 4.27 -9.27
C TRP A 16 -24.38 3.02 -9.91
N THR A 17 -24.87 2.12 -9.06
CA THR A 17 -25.62 0.95 -9.49
C THR A 17 -27.11 1.29 -9.53
N ALA A 18 -27.78 0.98 -10.65
CA ALA A 18 -29.22 1.26 -10.81
C ALA A 18 -30.08 0.44 -9.83
N GLU A 19 -29.69 -0.83 -9.61
CA GLU A 19 -30.35 -1.69 -8.65
C GLU A 19 -30.07 -1.24 -7.21
N THR A 20 -31.11 -1.23 -6.40
CA THR A 20 -30.99 -0.79 -5.01
C THR A 20 -30.51 -1.94 -4.13
N LYS A 21 -29.29 -1.85 -3.62
CA LYS A 21 -28.74 -2.80 -2.64
C LYS A 21 -29.52 -2.73 -1.33
N LYS A 22 -29.64 -3.88 -0.63
CA LYS A 22 -30.36 -4.01 0.65
C LYS A 22 -29.92 -2.99 1.70
N GLY A 23 -28.62 -2.69 1.76
CA GLY A 23 -28.10 -1.71 2.72
C GLY A 23 -28.68 -0.29 2.60
N PHE A 24 -29.24 0.07 1.43
CA PHE A 24 -29.94 1.37 1.22
C PHE A 24 -31.45 1.31 1.50
N THR A 25 -32.05 0.13 1.50
CA THR A 25 -33.51 -0.06 1.66
C THR A 25 -33.90 -0.55 3.05
N ASP A 26 -32.94 -0.96 3.88
CA ASP A 26 -33.22 -1.44 5.23
C ASP A 26 -33.87 -0.30 6.05
N PRO A 27 -35.15 -0.48 6.48
CA PRO A 27 -35.88 0.56 7.23
C PRO A 27 -35.37 0.73 8.66
N ASP A 28 -34.70 -0.27 9.21
CA ASP A 28 -34.16 -0.20 10.57
C ASP A 28 -32.86 0.60 10.62
N LEU A 29 -32.94 1.79 11.19
CA LEU A 29 -31.78 2.69 11.40
C LEU A 29 -30.70 2.07 12.33
N ARG A 30 -31.06 1.07 13.13
CA ARG A 30 -30.14 0.35 14.02
C ARG A 30 -29.62 -0.94 13.40
N SER A 31 -30.05 -1.27 12.20
CA SER A 31 -29.57 -2.48 11.49
C SER A 31 -28.07 -2.36 11.21
N LYS A 32 -27.35 -3.41 11.56
CA LYS A 32 -25.92 -3.55 11.27
C LYS A 32 -25.59 -3.60 9.76
N THR A 33 -26.62 -3.80 8.92
CA THR A 33 -26.50 -3.89 7.46
C THR A 33 -26.85 -2.61 6.74
N ARG A 34 -27.36 -1.60 7.45
CA ARG A 34 -27.74 -0.31 6.86
C ARG A 34 -26.50 0.52 6.52
N TYR A 35 -26.46 1.02 5.30
CA TYR A 35 -25.44 1.95 4.84
C TYR A 35 -25.69 3.37 5.35
N VAL A 36 -24.61 4.05 5.72
CA VAL A 36 -24.67 5.42 6.29
C VAL A 36 -24.58 6.51 5.23
N GLY A 37 -24.05 6.18 4.04
CA GLY A 37 -23.84 7.10 2.92
C GLY A 37 -24.82 6.90 1.76
N ASP A 38 -24.55 7.59 0.66
CA ASP A 38 -25.36 7.55 -0.56
C ASP A 38 -24.93 6.42 -1.52
N ARG A 39 -25.58 6.31 -2.69
CA ARG A 39 -25.39 5.25 -3.68
C ARG A 39 -24.25 5.48 -4.65
N THR A 40 -23.54 6.60 -4.55
CA THR A 40 -22.52 6.97 -5.53
C THR A 40 -21.14 6.51 -5.11
N ASN A 41 -20.39 5.92 -6.05
CA ASN A 41 -18.93 5.83 -5.97
C ASN A 41 -18.36 7.11 -6.56
N GLN A 42 -17.38 7.69 -5.90
CA GLN A 42 -16.73 8.92 -6.37
C GLN A 42 -15.21 8.78 -6.24
N THR A 43 -14.51 9.19 -7.28
CA THR A 43 -13.04 9.22 -7.31
C THR A 43 -12.58 10.55 -7.88
N LEU A 44 -11.74 11.25 -7.12
CA LEU A 44 -10.99 12.41 -7.59
C LEU A 44 -9.51 12.05 -7.56
N ARG A 45 -8.84 12.11 -8.71
CA ARG A 45 -7.41 11.82 -8.82
C ARG A 45 -6.71 12.92 -9.59
N TYR A 46 -5.61 13.39 -9.02
CA TYR A 46 -4.67 14.27 -9.68
C TYR A 46 -3.32 13.57 -9.84
N ARG A 47 -2.68 13.74 -10.97
CA ARG A 47 -1.29 13.36 -11.27
C ARG A 47 -0.61 14.48 -12.01
N GLY A 48 0.50 14.95 -11.50
CA GLY A 48 1.28 16.02 -12.08
C GLY A 48 2.76 15.66 -12.22
N GLN A 49 3.32 15.92 -13.37
CA GLN A 49 4.74 16.00 -13.59
C GLN A 49 5.09 17.49 -13.76
N LEU A 50 5.72 18.08 -12.73
CA LEU A 50 6.01 19.51 -12.74
C LEU A 50 7.25 19.81 -13.59
N ASN A 51 8.23 18.91 -13.56
CA ASN A 51 9.44 18.96 -14.38
C ASN A 51 10.07 17.57 -14.46
N ALA A 52 11.26 17.44 -15.06
CA ALA A 52 11.95 16.15 -15.21
C ALA A 52 12.26 15.45 -13.87
N SER A 53 12.36 16.21 -12.78
CA SER A 53 12.76 15.71 -11.45
C SER A 53 11.61 15.57 -10.46
N LEU A 54 10.49 16.28 -10.65
CA LEU A 54 9.44 16.38 -9.63
C LEU A 54 8.10 15.91 -10.17
N ARG A 55 7.54 14.89 -9.52
CA ARG A 55 6.18 14.39 -9.73
C ARG A 55 5.39 14.41 -8.42
N MET A 56 4.09 14.61 -8.53
CA MET A 56 3.17 14.49 -7.41
C MET A 56 1.84 13.90 -7.85
N GLY A 57 1.12 13.35 -6.91
CA GLY A 57 -0.23 12.87 -7.15
C GLY A 57 -1.01 12.73 -5.86
N PHE A 58 -2.33 12.82 -5.97
CA PHE A 58 -3.23 12.46 -4.90
C PHE A 58 -4.48 11.80 -5.44
N LEU A 59 -5.16 11.07 -4.59
CA LEU A 59 -6.44 10.43 -4.85
C LEU A 59 -7.32 10.56 -3.61
N LEU A 60 -8.57 10.89 -3.84
CA LEU A 60 -9.64 10.80 -2.86
C LEU A 60 -10.70 9.86 -3.44
N GLN A 61 -11.21 8.97 -2.62
CA GLN A 61 -12.23 8.01 -3.04
C GLN A 61 -13.24 7.79 -1.94
N LYS A 62 -14.45 7.52 -2.38
CA LYS A 62 -15.57 7.08 -1.59
C LYS A 62 -16.31 6.00 -2.35
N ASP A 63 -16.65 4.92 -1.68
CA ASP A 63 -17.49 3.88 -2.21
C ASP A 63 -18.98 4.11 -1.92
N ALA A 64 -19.84 3.47 -2.72
CA ALA A 64 -21.28 3.55 -2.52
C ALA A 64 -21.68 2.98 -1.15
N GLY A 65 -22.33 3.81 -0.34
CA GLY A 65 -22.68 3.49 1.04
C GLY A 65 -21.82 4.18 2.08
N GLU A 66 -20.71 4.79 1.68
CA GLU A 66 -19.86 5.60 2.55
C GLU A 66 -20.32 7.06 2.57
N LYS A 67 -19.97 7.76 3.64
CA LYS A 67 -20.42 9.12 3.85
C LYS A 67 -19.52 10.18 3.22
N ASP A 68 -18.20 10.02 3.38
CA ASP A 68 -17.23 11.07 3.10
C ASP A 68 -16.40 10.77 1.84
N LEU A 69 -16.20 11.79 0.97
CA LEU A 69 -15.37 11.66 -0.23
C LEU A 69 -13.91 11.32 0.10
N SER A 70 -13.45 11.64 1.26
CA SER A 70 -12.10 11.36 1.76
C SER A 70 -12.04 10.11 2.61
N ASP A 71 -13.00 9.17 2.47
CA ASP A 71 -12.97 7.92 3.22
C ASP A 71 -11.67 7.17 2.98
N PHE A 72 -11.27 7.08 1.72
CA PHE A 72 -9.90 6.72 1.34
C PHE A 72 -9.16 7.91 0.72
N SER A 73 -7.93 8.12 1.16
CA SER A 73 -7.04 9.12 0.59
C SER A 73 -5.63 8.56 0.40
N SER A 74 -5.03 8.86 -0.75
CA SER A 74 -3.66 8.48 -1.08
C SER A 74 -2.94 9.66 -1.73
N GLY A 75 -1.64 9.80 -1.48
CA GLY A 75 -0.87 10.88 -2.11
C GLY A 75 0.63 10.70 -1.98
N PHE A 76 1.35 11.27 -2.95
CA PHE A 76 2.80 11.23 -2.97
C PHE A 76 3.41 12.49 -3.57
N VAL A 77 4.66 12.74 -3.19
CA VAL A 77 5.61 13.61 -3.88
C VAL A 77 6.87 12.79 -4.18
N GLU A 78 7.28 12.70 -5.43
CA GLU A 78 8.49 12.02 -5.87
C GLU A 78 9.46 13.02 -6.45
N PHE A 79 10.70 13.00 -5.96
CA PHE A 79 11.83 13.76 -6.49
C PHE A 79 12.89 12.79 -7.01
N LYS A 80 13.43 13.07 -8.21
CA LYS A 80 14.53 12.34 -8.83
C LYS A 80 15.69 13.28 -9.10
N SER A 81 16.89 12.77 -8.87
CA SER A 81 18.15 13.49 -9.09
C SER A 81 19.18 12.59 -9.78
N LYS A 82 20.22 13.21 -10.33
CA LYS A 82 21.39 12.50 -10.86
C LYS A 82 22.53 12.37 -9.86
N GLY A 83 22.36 12.88 -8.64
CA GLY A 83 23.34 12.82 -7.56
C GLY A 83 23.29 11.51 -6.76
N ILE A 84 23.94 11.52 -5.60
CA ILE A 84 23.92 10.37 -4.66
C ILE A 84 22.49 10.01 -4.25
N LEU A 85 21.68 11.01 -3.91
CA LEU A 85 20.24 10.79 -3.71
C LEU A 85 19.57 10.70 -5.08
N GLU A 86 19.43 9.47 -5.62
CA GLU A 86 18.86 9.23 -6.94
C GLU A 86 17.33 9.45 -6.96
N LYS A 87 16.65 9.06 -5.88
CA LYS A 87 15.19 9.19 -5.74
C LYS A 87 14.77 9.30 -4.29
N ILE A 88 13.75 10.13 -4.04
CA ILE A 88 13.01 10.16 -2.78
C ILE A 88 11.51 10.21 -3.09
N ILE A 89 10.72 9.45 -2.34
CA ILE A 89 9.26 9.48 -2.37
C ILE A 89 8.78 9.78 -0.96
N LEU A 90 7.96 10.80 -0.82
CA LEU A 90 7.24 11.15 0.41
C LEU A 90 5.76 10.86 0.19
N GLY A 91 5.10 10.25 1.19
CA GLY A 91 3.70 9.84 1.11
C GLY A 91 3.55 8.36 0.78
N ASP A 92 2.68 8.02 -0.16
CA ASP A 92 2.32 6.65 -0.46
C ASP A 92 3.20 6.03 -1.55
N PHE A 93 3.68 4.82 -1.31
CA PHE A 93 4.57 4.08 -2.22
C PHE A 93 4.42 2.57 -2.05
N ILE A 94 4.90 1.84 -3.04
CA ILE A 94 5.11 0.39 -3.00
C ILE A 94 6.57 0.08 -3.27
N ASN A 95 7.05 -1.08 -2.84
CA ASN A 95 8.39 -1.58 -3.13
C ASN A 95 8.33 -2.83 -4.01
N GLN A 96 9.20 -2.88 -5.01
CA GLN A 96 9.48 -4.08 -5.80
C GLN A 96 10.98 -4.33 -5.76
N TRP A 97 11.41 -5.25 -4.90
CA TRP A 97 12.82 -5.58 -4.69
C TRP A 97 13.17 -6.96 -5.22
N GLY A 98 14.18 -7.02 -6.07
CA GLY A 98 14.66 -8.26 -6.68
C GLY A 98 13.54 -9.05 -7.34
N GLN A 99 13.50 -10.34 -7.07
CA GLN A 99 12.46 -11.26 -7.58
C GLN A 99 11.14 -11.18 -6.77
N GLY A 100 11.04 -10.27 -5.80
CA GLY A 100 9.81 -10.05 -5.03
C GLY A 100 9.59 -11.05 -3.89
N LEU A 101 10.63 -11.69 -3.39
CA LEU A 101 10.52 -12.65 -2.29
C LEU A 101 10.13 -11.99 -0.97
N VAL A 102 10.69 -10.80 -0.68
CA VAL A 102 10.38 -10.03 0.53
C VAL A 102 9.45 -8.86 0.22
N GLN A 103 9.69 -8.15 -0.89
CA GLN A 103 8.92 -7.00 -1.33
C GLN A 103 8.46 -7.18 -2.77
N SER A 104 7.19 -7.49 -2.93
CA SER A 104 6.54 -7.68 -4.22
C SER A 104 5.38 -6.71 -4.37
N GLY A 105 5.70 -5.45 -4.63
CA GLY A 105 4.71 -4.43 -4.99
C GLY A 105 4.55 -4.34 -6.49
N GLY A 106 3.35 -4.07 -6.94
CA GLY A 106 3.07 -3.80 -8.34
C GLY A 106 2.21 -4.86 -9.04
N PHE A 107 1.86 -4.54 -10.26
CA PHE A 107 0.99 -5.36 -11.08
C PHE A 107 1.73 -6.61 -11.54
N SER A 108 1.21 -7.78 -11.20
CA SER A 108 1.63 -9.06 -11.75
C SER A 108 0.64 -9.44 -12.86
N LEU A 109 1.10 -9.44 -14.10
CA LEU A 109 0.38 -10.13 -15.16
C LEU A 109 0.35 -11.62 -14.79
N GLY A 110 -0.83 -12.14 -14.50
CA GLY A 110 -1.03 -13.55 -14.20
C GLY A 110 -0.46 -14.47 -15.28
N LYS A 111 -1.06 -15.60 -15.54
CA LYS A 111 -0.60 -16.56 -16.56
C LYS A 111 -0.41 -15.85 -17.92
N SER A 112 0.84 -15.75 -18.37
CA SER A 112 1.19 -15.24 -19.68
C SER A 112 1.53 -16.40 -20.61
N PHE A 113 1.42 -16.18 -21.94
CA PHE A 113 1.87 -17.10 -22.99
C PHE A 113 3.37 -17.45 -22.82
N GLU A 114 4.18 -16.52 -22.32
CA GLU A 114 5.60 -16.77 -21.95
C GLU A 114 5.72 -17.07 -20.47
N SER A 115 5.51 -18.31 -20.06
CA SER A 115 5.51 -18.73 -18.65
C SER A 115 6.83 -18.45 -17.91
N ILE A 116 7.97 -18.45 -18.59
CA ILE A 116 9.28 -18.15 -17.96
C ILE A 116 9.42 -16.65 -17.69
N LYS A 117 9.08 -15.79 -18.67
CA LYS A 117 9.15 -14.33 -18.49
C LYS A 117 8.09 -13.79 -17.52
N ALA A 118 6.94 -14.44 -17.42
CA ALA A 118 5.89 -14.05 -16.51
C ALA A 118 6.29 -14.19 -15.03
N THR A 119 7.22 -15.09 -14.72
CA THR A 119 7.73 -15.31 -13.35
C THR A 119 8.89 -14.38 -12.99
N GLN A 120 9.59 -13.83 -14.00
CA GLN A 120 10.72 -12.94 -13.77
C GLN A 120 10.24 -11.55 -13.34
N LYS A 121 10.63 -11.12 -12.16
CA LYS A 121 10.40 -9.77 -11.66
C LYS A 121 11.68 -8.95 -11.73
N PHE A 122 11.53 -7.65 -11.91
CA PHE A 122 12.66 -6.72 -11.94
C PHE A 122 12.70 -5.90 -10.64
N ASN A 123 13.90 -5.53 -10.23
CA ASN A 123 14.08 -4.57 -9.14
C ASN A 123 13.70 -3.17 -9.63
N LEU A 124 12.50 -2.72 -9.30
CA LEU A 124 12.01 -1.37 -9.63
C LEU A 124 12.23 -0.38 -8.49
N GLY A 125 12.66 -0.89 -7.31
CA GLY A 125 12.80 -0.08 -6.11
C GLY A 125 11.48 0.41 -5.56
N GLY A 126 11.48 1.58 -4.96
CA GLY A 126 10.27 2.27 -4.54
C GLY A 126 9.53 2.89 -5.72
N LEU A 127 8.23 2.72 -5.78
CA LEU A 127 7.33 3.28 -6.79
C LEU A 127 6.26 4.11 -6.10
N ALA A 128 6.07 5.35 -6.53
CA ALA A 128 5.04 6.22 -6.00
C ALA A 128 3.63 5.64 -6.26
N TYR A 129 2.76 5.73 -5.27
CA TYR A 129 1.45 5.10 -5.27
C TYR A 129 0.33 6.14 -5.22
N SER A 130 -0.66 6.01 -6.09
CA SER A 130 -1.92 6.75 -6.09
C SER A 130 -2.99 5.92 -6.79
N SER A 131 -3.23 4.74 -6.27
CA SER A 131 -4.28 3.83 -6.72
C SER A 131 -5.44 3.84 -5.74
N SER A 132 -6.60 3.38 -6.19
CA SER A 132 -7.80 3.19 -5.39
C SER A 132 -7.80 1.90 -4.56
N MET A 133 -6.71 1.16 -4.54
CA MET A 133 -6.58 -0.04 -3.72
C MET A 133 -6.09 0.37 -2.33
N GLU A 134 -6.85 0.08 -1.30
CA GLU A 134 -6.62 0.56 0.08
C GLU A 134 -5.62 -0.28 0.85
N TYR A 135 -5.12 -1.36 0.28
CA TYR A 135 -4.11 -2.22 0.87
C TYR A 135 -2.88 -2.39 -0.02
N GLY A 136 -1.81 -2.99 0.52
CA GLY A 136 -0.62 -3.34 -0.25
C GLY A 136 0.32 -2.19 -0.59
N TYR A 137 0.19 -1.03 0.07
CA TYR A 137 1.11 0.11 -0.06
C TYR A 137 1.70 0.49 1.29
N TYR A 138 2.72 1.33 1.28
CA TYR A 138 3.34 1.95 2.44
C TYR A 138 3.08 3.45 2.44
N ARG A 139 3.07 4.09 3.62
CA ARG A 139 2.93 5.54 3.78
C ARG A 139 4.07 6.07 4.63
N GLY A 140 4.88 6.97 4.08
CA GLY A 140 6.03 7.52 4.77
C GLY A 140 7.10 8.03 3.83
N ILE A 141 8.31 7.50 3.94
CA ILE A 141 9.47 7.90 3.14
C ILE A 141 10.12 6.69 2.49
N ASN A 142 10.48 6.83 1.21
CA ASN A 142 11.28 5.87 0.46
C ASN A 142 12.44 6.58 -0.21
N THR A 143 13.65 6.04 -0.12
CA THR A 143 14.83 6.63 -0.72
C THR A 143 15.62 5.62 -1.54
N THR A 144 16.27 6.10 -2.60
CA THR A 144 17.26 5.36 -3.37
C THR A 144 18.54 6.18 -3.42
N LEU A 145 19.63 5.61 -2.90
CA LEU A 145 20.96 6.21 -2.89
C LEU A 145 21.84 5.44 -3.88
N LYS A 146 22.46 6.14 -4.81
CA LYS A 146 23.49 5.64 -5.72
C LYS A 146 24.85 5.97 -5.13
N LEU A 147 25.49 5.01 -4.45
CA LEU A 147 26.79 5.21 -3.82
C LEU A 147 27.93 5.15 -4.84
N SER A 148 27.76 4.28 -5.88
CA SER A 148 28.68 4.16 -7.01
C SER A 148 27.94 3.61 -8.24
N GLU A 149 28.63 3.41 -9.36
CA GLU A 149 28.04 2.80 -10.57
C GLU A 149 27.60 1.35 -10.35
N PHE A 150 28.19 0.66 -9.36
CA PHE A 150 27.91 -0.75 -9.06
C PHE A 150 27.17 -0.96 -7.73
N LEU A 151 26.91 0.10 -6.94
CA LEU A 151 26.34 -0.03 -5.60
C LEU A 151 25.19 0.95 -5.37
N ARG A 152 24.00 0.42 -5.07
CA ARG A 152 22.80 1.20 -4.65
C ARG A 152 22.26 0.68 -3.33
N ILE A 153 21.72 1.60 -2.56
CA ILE A 153 20.94 1.31 -1.35
C ILE A 153 19.54 1.89 -1.54
N GLN A 154 18.54 1.08 -1.28
CA GLN A 154 17.14 1.51 -1.23
C GLN A 154 16.65 1.31 0.20
N THR A 155 16.03 2.32 0.78
CA THR A 155 15.51 2.24 2.15
C THR A 155 14.11 2.83 2.22
N PHE A 156 13.34 2.38 3.20
CA PHE A 156 12.06 3.01 3.50
C PHE A 156 11.72 2.92 4.98
N ALA A 157 10.88 3.86 5.40
CA ALA A 157 10.17 3.81 6.67
C ALA A 157 8.71 4.21 6.44
N SER A 158 7.81 3.47 7.05
CA SER A 158 6.35 3.62 6.90
C SER A 158 5.65 3.57 8.24
N TYR A 159 4.64 4.41 8.39
CA TYR A 159 3.67 4.37 9.46
C TYR A 159 2.27 4.48 8.88
N ARG A 160 1.40 3.51 9.20
CA ARG A 160 0.02 3.47 8.71
C ARG A 160 -0.93 3.02 9.81
N ASN A 161 -2.15 3.52 9.74
CA ASN A 161 -3.30 2.91 10.39
C ASN A 161 -3.96 1.96 9.39
N LEU A 162 -4.34 0.78 9.85
CA LEU A 162 -4.98 -0.28 9.09
C LEU A 162 -6.31 -0.66 9.71
N ASP A 163 -7.23 -1.08 8.89
CA ASP A 163 -8.49 -1.63 9.34
C ASP A 163 -8.28 -3.04 9.90
N ALA A 164 -8.90 -3.30 11.03
CA ALA A 164 -8.75 -4.58 11.69
C ALA A 164 -9.94 -4.93 12.58
N THR A 165 -10.22 -6.22 12.67
CA THR A 165 -11.07 -6.75 13.73
C THR A 165 -10.21 -7.07 14.94
N THR A 166 -10.66 -6.63 16.10
CA THR A 166 -9.98 -6.85 17.38
C THR A 166 -10.79 -7.79 18.28
N GLY A 167 -10.15 -8.32 19.29
CA GLY A 167 -10.80 -9.09 20.36
C GLY A 167 -10.24 -8.67 21.72
N ILE A 168 -10.90 -9.08 22.77
CA ILE A 168 -10.44 -8.93 24.16
C ILE A 168 -10.16 -10.33 24.69
N ASP A 169 -8.99 -10.52 25.26
CA ASP A 169 -8.61 -11.78 25.90
C ASP A 169 -9.16 -11.90 27.33
N SER A 170 -8.87 -13.03 27.98
CA SER A 170 -9.30 -13.28 29.37
C SER A 170 -8.68 -12.33 30.39
N THR A 171 -7.63 -11.60 30.03
CA THR A 171 -6.97 -10.60 30.88
C THR A 171 -7.51 -9.18 30.64
N GLY A 172 -8.44 -9.00 29.69
CA GLY A 172 -8.97 -7.69 29.29
C GLY A 172 -8.10 -6.95 28.27
N SER A 173 -7.05 -7.58 27.73
CA SER A 173 -6.15 -6.99 26.76
C SER A 173 -6.68 -7.14 25.34
N ASN A 174 -6.56 -6.08 24.53
CA ASN A 174 -6.92 -6.12 23.13
C ASN A 174 -5.89 -6.93 22.31
N TYR A 175 -6.38 -7.73 21.39
CA TYR A 175 -5.54 -8.46 20.43
C TYR A 175 -6.08 -8.36 19.01
N LEU A 176 -5.21 -8.56 18.02
CA LEU A 176 -5.55 -8.60 16.61
C LEU A 176 -6.19 -9.94 16.25
N ARG A 177 -7.44 -9.91 15.74
CA ARG A 177 -8.07 -11.10 15.12
C ARG A 177 -7.67 -11.21 13.65
N THR A 178 -8.02 -10.21 12.85
CA THR A 178 -7.81 -10.24 11.40
C THR A 178 -7.62 -8.82 10.89
N ARG A 179 -6.70 -8.62 9.95
CA ARG A 179 -6.63 -7.38 9.16
C ARG A 179 -7.78 -7.40 8.16
N VAL A 180 -8.41 -6.25 7.98
CA VAL A 180 -9.49 -6.03 7.01
C VAL A 180 -8.87 -5.34 5.79
N GLU A 181 -9.04 -5.92 4.61
CA GLU A 181 -8.39 -5.47 3.38
C GLU A 181 -9.39 -5.05 2.30
N ASP A 182 -10.69 -4.99 2.61
CA ASP A 182 -11.72 -4.59 1.67
C ASP A 182 -11.96 -3.07 1.61
N GLY A 183 -11.49 -2.33 2.62
CA GLY A 183 -11.56 -0.87 2.69
C GLY A 183 -12.97 -0.30 2.86
N PHE A 184 -14.00 -1.12 3.13
CA PHE A 184 -15.36 -0.63 3.21
C PHE A 184 -15.72 -0.05 4.58
N HIS A 185 -16.32 1.17 4.58
CA HIS A 185 -16.83 1.86 5.77
C HIS A 185 -18.28 2.31 5.61
N ARG A 186 -19.13 1.42 5.11
CA ARG A 186 -20.53 1.67 4.73
C ARG A 186 -21.50 1.47 5.88
N THR A 187 -21.15 0.56 6.81
CA THR A 187 -22.01 0.17 7.94
C THR A 187 -21.37 0.51 9.28
N ALA A 188 -22.15 0.58 10.34
CA ALA A 188 -21.62 0.83 11.68
C ALA A 188 -20.56 -0.23 12.11
N SER A 189 -20.73 -1.48 11.67
CA SER A 189 -19.74 -2.55 11.94
C SER A 189 -18.45 -2.32 11.17
N GLU A 190 -18.51 -2.00 9.87
CA GLU A 190 -17.33 -1.72 9.05
C GLU A 190 -16.57 -0.50 9.60
N ILE A 191 -17.28 0.58 9.94
CA ILE A 191 -16.70 1.80 10.54
C ILE A 191 -15.99 1.50 11.89
N SER A 192 -16.50 0.55 12.68
CA SER A 192 -15.84 0.19 13.95
C SER A 192 -14.49 -0.51 13.78
N HIS A 193 -14.18 -1.02 12.59
CA HIS A 193 -12.91 -1.64 12.26
C HIS A 193 -11.89 -0.66 11.67
N LYS A 194 -12.34 0.57 11.31
CA LYS A 194 -11.51 1.58 10.67
C LYS A 194 -10.35 1.97 11.56
N GLU A 195 -9.14 1.95 10.97
CA GLU A 195 -7.89 2.38 11.60
C GLU A 195 -7.58 1.74 12.98
N ALA A 196 -8.11 0.55 13.24
CA ALA A 196 -8.00 -0.11 14.54
C ALA A 196 -6.61 -0.71 14.82
N LEU A 197 -5.71 -0.76 13.83
CA LEU A 197 -4.37 -1.33 13.94
C LEU A 197 -3.32 -0.35 13.41
N GLN A 198 -2.32 -0.02 14.22
CA GLN A 198 -1.15 0.74 13.75
C GLN A 198 -0.07 -0.22 13.24
N GLU A 199 0.51 0.10 12.09
CA GLU A 199 1.62 -0.63 11.47
C GLU A 199 2.82 0.29 11.27
N LYS A 200 3.98 -0.14 11.77
CA LYS A 200 5.28 0.47 11.52
C LYS A 200 6.13 -0.51 10.73
N THR A 201 6.61 -0.09 9.58
CA THR A 201 7.47 -0.94 8.75
C THR A 201 8.68 -0.16 8.29
N ALA A 202 9.85 -0.79 8.37
CA ALA A 202 11.10 -0.25 7.83
C ALA A 202 11.84 -1.34 7.08
N GLY A 203 12.59 -0.97 6.06
CA GLY A 203 13.37 -1.94 5.30
C GLY A 203 14.50 -1.32 4.50
N ALA A 204 15.40 -2.20 4.09
CA ALA A 204 16.54 -1.85 3.25
C ALA A 204 16.80 -2.95 2.20
N ASN A 205 17.24 -2.50 1.03
CA ASN A 205 17.73 -3.34 -0.06
C ASN A 205 19.09 -2.81 -0.48
N LEU A 206 20.10 -3.67 -0.45
CA LEU A 206 21.44 -3.42 -1.00
C LEU A 206 21.54 -4.10 -2.36
N VAL A 207 21.82 -3.34 -3.40
CA VAL A 207 21.97 -3.81 -4.77
C VAL A 207 23.42 -3.65 -5.20
N TYR A 208 24.10 -4.77 -5.46
CA TYR A 208 25.44 -4.82 -6.02
C TYR A 208 25.40 -5.37 -7.44
N SER A 209 25.86 -4.59 -8.41
CA SER A 209 25.86 -4.92 -9.83
C SER A 209 27.21 -4.55 -10.46
N PRO A 210 28.22 -5.46 -10.41
CA PRO A 210 29.55 -5.20 -10.95
C PRO A 210 29.51 -4.98 -12.46
N LEU A 211 30.34 -4.05 -12.96
CA LEU A 211 30.35 -3.67 -14.37
C LEU A 211 30.97 -4.74 -15.28
N SER A 212 31.79 -5.63 -14.71
CA SER A 212 32.59 -6.61 -15.46
C SER A 212 31.86 -7.92 -15.77
N VAL A 213 30.75 -8.20 -15.08
CA VAL A 213 29.99 -9.44 -15.25
C VAL A 213 28.48 -9.15 -15.19
N PRO A 214 27.65 -9.91 -15.92
CA PRO A 214 26.20 -9.74 -15.88
C PRO A 214 25.58 -10.38 -14.63
N LEU A 215 26.01 -9.91 -13.46
CA LEU A 215 25.59 -10.39 -12.14
C LEU A 215 24.94 -9.27 -11.35
N VAL A 216 23.81 -9.57 -10.70
CA VAL A 216 23.18 -8.66 -9.71
C VAL A 216 22.96 -9.45 -8.42
N ILE A 217 23.54 -8.98 -7.34
CA ILE A 217 23.34 -9.53 -6.00
C ILE A 217 22.51 -8.52 -5.20
N GLN A 218 21.50 -9.00 -4.49
CA GLN A 218 20.65 -8.16 -3.68
C GLN A 218 20.47 -8.77 -2.29
N LEU A 219 20.65 -7.93 -1.26
CA LEU A 219 20.36 -8.29 0.12
C LEU A 219 19.16 -7.46 0.57
N ASN A 220 18.11 -8.12 1.01
CA ASN A 220 16.85 -7.49 1.43
C ASN A 220 16.56 -7.78 2.89
N GLY A 221 16.11 -6.76 3.62
CA GLY A 221 15.62 -6.91 4.98
C GLY A 221 14.44 -6.00 5.23
N VAL A 222 13.38 -6.53 5.86
CA VAL A 222 12.19 -5.78 6.25
C VAL A 222 11.79 -6.17 7.66
N PHE A 223 11.51 -5.17 8.46
CA PHE A 223 10.99 -5.29 9.82
C PHE A 223 9.62 -4.61 9.88
N THR A 224 8.63 -5.32 10.45
CA THR A 224 7.28 -4.79 10.68
C THR A 224 6.89 -4.98 12.13
N GLU A 225 6.27 -3.97 12.73
CA GLU A 225 5.70 -3.98 14.07
C GLU A 225 4.26 -3.47 14.05
N TRP A 226 3.37 -4.18 14.73
CA TRP A 226 1.96 -3.80 14.91
C TRP A 226 1.67 -3.40 16.35
N SER A 227 0.71 -2.49 16.53
CA SER A 227 0.27 -2.06 17.88
C SER A 227 -0.43 -3.16 18.68
N LEU A 228 -1.01 -4.15 17.99
CA LEU A 228 -1.70 -5.28 18.60
C LEU A 228 -1.03 -6.58 18.24
N ALA A 229 -0.84 -7.45 19.22
CA ALA A 229 -0.32 -8.78 19.00
C ALA A 229 -1.40 -9.71 18.40
N LYS A 230 -0.98 -10.58 17.51
CA LYS A 230 -1.80 -11.69 17.01
C LYS A 230 -1.55 -12.90 17.91
N PRO A 231 -2.57 -13.48 18.56
CA PRO A 231 -2.39 -14.63 19.44
C PRO A 231 -1.95 -15.86 18.64
N ILE A 232 -1.27 -16.78 19.31
CA ILE A 232 -0.98 -18.10 18.78
C ILE A 232 -2.31 -18.82 18.54
N GLY A 233 -2.55 -19.30 17.34
CA GLY A 233 -3.77 -20.02 17.00
C GLY A 233 -3.88 -21.34 17.78
N ILE A 234 -5.07 -21.59 18.33
CA ILE A 234 -5.41 -22.87 18.94
C ILE A 234 -6.20 -23.64 17.89
N GLY A 235 -5.70 -24.81 17.44
CA GLY A 235 -6.42 -25.70 16.52
C GLY A 235 -5.72 -25.90 15.17
N TYR A 236 -6.46 -26.43 14.18
CA TYR A 236 -5.94 -26.86 12.86
C TYR A 236 -5.41 -25.74 11.95
N LYS A 237 -5.75 -24.48 12.22
CA LYS A 237 -5.23 -23.31 11.49
C LYS A 237 -4.34 -22.49 12.41
N GLN A 238 -3.06 -22.83 12.45
CA GLN A 238 -2.10 -21.92 13.04
C GLN A 238 -2.00 -20.66 12.15
N PRO A 239 -1.96 -19.45 12.75
CA PRO A 239 -1.72 -18.25 11.98
C PRO A 239 -0.32 -18.32 11.34
N GLU A 240 -0.17 -17.76 10.15
CA GLU A 240 1.11 -17.65 9.45
C GLU A 240 2.20 -16.98 10.33
N TRP A 241 1.76 -16.15 11.26
CA TRP A 241 2.61 -15.48 12.24
C TRP A 241 1.84 -15.22 13.54
N SER A 242 2.55 -15.06 14.65
CA SER A 242 2.02 -14.68 15.96
C SER A 242 2.86 -13.55 16.55
N GLY A 243 2.32 -12.88 17.58
CA GLY A 243 2.96 -11.70 18.18
C GLY A 243 2.68 -10.41 17.39
N ASN A 244 3.53 -9.41 17.59
CA ASN A 244 3.36 -8.08 16.98
C ASN A 244 4.56 -7.64 16.14
N LYS A 245 5.51 -8.54 15.87
CA LYS A 245 6.72 -8.25 15.10
C LYS A 245 6.98 -9.32 14.05
N LEU A 246 7.42 -8.90 12.88
CA LEU A 246 7.80 -9.76 11.76
C LEU A 246 9.09 -9.27 11.14
N GLN A 247 9.98 -10.20 10.81
CA GLN A 247 11.23 -9.93 10.10
C GLN A 247 11.35 -10.85 8.90
N ASN A 248 11.68 -10.30 7.75
CA ASN A 248 11.86 -11.02 6.50
C ASN A 248 13.19 -10.62 5.86
N TYR A 249 13.94 -11.60 5.39
CA TYR A 249 15.21 -11.41 4.71
C TYR A 249 15.27 -12.24 3.43
N SER A 250 15.99 -11.77 2.42
CA SER A 250 16.33 -12.56 1.22
C SER A 250 17.67 -12.10 0.62
N ILE A 251 18.28 -13.02 -0.12
CA ILE A 251 19.46 -12.80 -0.95
C ILE A 251 19.08 -13.07 -2.40
#